data_2096aaed217cb6c69a92096a9ba41b98
#
_entry.id   2096aaed217cb6c69a92096a9ba41b98
#
_cell.length_a   1.000
_cell.length_b   1.000
_cell.length_c   1.000
_cell.angle_alpha   90.00
_cell.angle_beta   90.00
_cell.angle_gamma   90.00
#
_symmetry.space_group_name_H-M   'P 1'
#
loop_
_entity.id
_entity.type
_entity.pdbx_description
1 polymer ?
#
loop_
_entity_poly.entity_id
_entity_poly.type
_entity_poly.pdbx_seq_one_letter_code
_entity_poly.pdbx_strand_id
1 'polypeptide(L)'
;MKIGFNMFLWTGHVTEEHQPIMAALKQQGYDGVQIPILEGDPAHYSGLKKMLDDMGLETTALTIIPEIEMHPISEDPDCRQKGLDYLKWALDCTAALGANQLCGPLHQTLGHFTGCGPTENEVNHATQFHRRVGDYAQSSGITIALEAINRFECYFVNTMADLCAHLERVDHPAISGMYDTFHANLEEKHV
;
A
#
# COMPACT_ATOMS: atom_id res chain seq x y z
N MET A 1 4.34 -7.11 20.81
CA MET A 1 4.33 -6.95 19.32
C MET A 1 3.06 -7.62 18.84
N LYS A 2 2.31 -6.99 17.93
CA LYS A 2 1.14 -7.59 17.29
C LYS A 2 1.58 -8.32 16.03
N ILE A 3 0.93 -9.44 15.73
CA ILE A 3 1.20 -10.27 14.56
C ILE A 3 -0.06 -10.32 13.71
N GLY A 4 0.05 -9.82 12.48
CA GLY A 4 -1.02 -9.89 11.47
C GLY A 4 -0.69 -10.88 10.36
N PHE A 5 -1.71 -11.31 9.63
CA PHE A 5 -1.55 -12.17 8.47
C PHE A 5 -2.04 -11.45 7.20
N ASN A 6 -1.23 -11.53 6.12
CA ASN A 6 -1.58 -10.89 4.86
C ASN A 6 -2.53 -11.79 4.04
N MET A 7 -3.78 -11.36 3.88
CA MET A 7 -4.81 -12.10 3.14
C MET A 7 -4.56 -12.15 1.63
N PHE A 8 -3.67 -11.29 1.10
CA PHE A 8 -3.30 -11.29 -0.32
C PHE A 8 -2.67 -12.63 -0.77
N LEU A 9 -2.19 -13.45 0.18
CA LEU A 9 -1.76 -14.82 -0.11
C LEU A 9 -2.87 -15.75 -0.59
N TRP A 10 -4.13 -15.45 -0.29
CA TRP A 10 -5.28 -16.25 -0.72
C TRP A 10 -6.10 -15.59 -1.82
N THR A 11 -6.26 -14.26 -1.75
CA THR A 11 -7.16 -13.56 -2.65
C THR A 11 -6.80 -12.08 -2.75
N GLY A 12 -7.08 -11.48 -3.91
CA GLY A 12 -7.07 -10.03 -4.07
C GLY A 12 -8.36 -9.35 -3.59
N HIS A 13 -9.43 -10.13 -3.33
CA HIS A 13 -10.73 -9.63 -2.88
C HIS A 13 -11.26 -10.49 -1.74
N VAL A 14 -11.16 -9.98 -0.52
CA VAL A 14 -11.67 -10.68 0.68
C VAL A 14 -13.17 -10.50 0.78
N THR A 15 -13.90 -11.61 0.96
CA THR A 15 -15.35 -11.66 1.13
C THR A 15 -15.71 -12.47 2.38
N GLU A 16 -17.01 -12.59 2.68
CA GLU A 16 -17.50 -13.43 3.78
C GLU A 16 -17.10 -14.91 3.63
N GLU A 17 -16.85 -15.39 2.42
CA GLU A 17 -16.38 -16.76 2.16
C GLU A 17 -15.03 -17.05 2.80
N HIS A 18 -14.23 -16.02 3.07
CA HIS A 18 -12.92 -16.14 3.72
C HIS A 18 -13.01 -16.12 5.26
N GLN A 19 -14.21 -15.97 5.83
CA GLN A 19 -14.44 -15.99 7.28
C GLN A 19 -13.81 -17.20 7.98
N PRO A 20 -13.92 -18.46 7.46
CA PRO A 20 -13.30 -19.62 8.12
C PRO A 20 -11.77 -19.52 8.22
N ILE A 21 -11.10 -18.93 7.21
CA ILE A 21 -9.65 -18.73 7.22
C ILE A 21 -9.27 -17.72 8.30
N MET A 22 -9.98 -16.59 8.37
CA MET A 22 -9.72 -15.56 9.37
C MET A 22 -10.00 -16.05 10.79
N ALA A 23 -11.05 -16.84 10.98
CA ALA A 23 -11.33 -17.49 12.26
C ALA A 23 -10.22 -18.47 12.68
N ALA A 24 -9.68 -19.25 11.72
CA ALA A 24 -8.55 -20.14 11.99
C ALA A 24 -7.28 -19.35 12.35
N LEU A 25 -7.00 -18.24 11.68
CA LEU A 25 -5.88 -17.35 12.02
C LEU A 25 -6.01 -16.81 13.45
N LYS A 26 -7.21 -16.36 13.85
CA LYS A 26 -7.47 -15.92 15.22
C LYS A 26 -7.21 -17.03 16.24
N GLN A 27 -7.66 -18.26 15.96
CA GLN A 27 -7.42 -19.42 16.82
C GLN A 27 -5.93 -19.77 16.95
N GLN A 28 -5.13 -19.50 15.91
CA GLN A 28 -3.67 -19.69 15.94
C GLN A 28 -2.92 -18.54 16.64
N GLY A 29 -3.63 -17.53 17.15
CA GLY A 29 -3.04 -16.45 17.93
C GLY A 29 -2.63 -15.21 17.15
N TYR A 30 -3.09 -15.06 15.90
CA TYR A 30 -2.89 -13.81 15.16
C TYR A 30 -3.75 -12.69 15.77
N ASP A 31 -3.17 -11.51 15.89
CA ASP A 31 -3.85 -10.31 16.41
C ASP A 31 -4.72 -9.63 15.35
N GLY A 32 -4.35 -9.77 14.07
CA GLY A 32 -5.05 -9.09 12.97
C GLY A 32 -4.80 -9.69 11.61
N VAL A 33 -5.40 -9.06 10.60
CA VAL A 33 -5.23 -9.40 9.19
C VAL A 33 -4.98 -8.13 8.38
N GLN A 34 -4.20 -8.28 7.31
CA GLN A 34 -4.01 -7.26 6.30
C GLN A 34 -4.92 -7.57 5.11
N ILE A 35 -5.77 -6.62 4.74
CA ILE A 35 -6.80 -6.78 3.72
C ILE A 35 -6.35 -6.12 2.42
N PRO A 36 -6.27 -6.85 1.29
CA PRO A 36 -6.04 -6.24 -0.01
C PRO A 36 -7.25 -5.39 -0.44
N ILE A 37 -6.96 -4.20 -0.97
CA ILE A 37 -7.93 -3.27 -1.55
C ILE A 37 -7.57 -3.08 -3.02
N LEU A 38 -8.13 -3.94 -3.87
CA LEU A 38 -7.87 -3.96 -5.31
C LEU A 38 -9.15 -3.78 -6.13
N GLU A 39 -10.32 -4.06 -5.53
CA GLU A 39 -11.64 -3.92 -6.13
C GLU A 39 -12.72 -3.74 -5.05
N GLY A 40 -13.96 -3.48 -5.43
CA GLY A 40 -15.08 -3.26 -4.51
C GLY A 40 -15.35 -1.78 -4.23
N ASP A 41 -16.06 -1.52 -3.15
CA ASP A 41 -16.46 -0.17 -2.73
C ASP A 41 -16.42 -0.01 -1.19
N PRO A 42 -16.56 1.19 -0.65
CA PRO A 42 -16.57 1.41 0.80
C PRO A 42 -17.67 0.64 1.54
N ALA A 43 -18.81 0.33 0.90
CA ALA A 43 -19.89 -0.43 1.55
C ALA A 43 -19.46 -1.88 1.79
N HIS A 44 -18.77 -2.52 0.83
CA HIS A 44 -18.17 -3.83 0.98
C HIS A 44 -17.22 -3.89 2.18
N TYR A 45 -16.29 -2.93 2.28
CA TYR A 45 -15.29 -2.89 3.35
C TYR A 45 -15.90 -2.58 4.73
N SER A 46 -17.00 -1.80 4.77
CA SER A 46 -17.76 -1.63 6.01
C SER A 46 -18.41 -2.93 6.50
N GLY A 47 -18.86 -3.78 5.57
CA GLY A 47 -19.35 -5.13 5.89
C GLY A 47 -18.25 -6.02 6.48
N LEU A 48 -17.06 -6.02 5.84
CA LEU A 48 -15.90 -6.76 6.34
C LEU A 48 -15.44 -6.28 7.72
N LYS A 49 -15.45 -4.95 7.96
CA LYS A 49 -15.12 -4.39 9.26
C LYS A 49 -15.94 -5.02 10.37
N LYS A 50 -17.26 -5.06 10.20
CA LYS A 50 -18.15 -5.64 11.20
C LYS A 50 -17.78 -7.09 11.50
N MET A 51 -17.55 -7.89 10.48
CA MET A 51 -17.16 -9.29 10.62
C MET A 51 -15.83 -9.45 11.38
N LEU A 52 -14.84 -8.62 11.08
CA LEU A 52 -13.53 -8.65 11.71
C LEU A 52 -13.56 -8.15 13.16
N ASP A 53 -14.38 -7.13 13.45
CA ASP A 53 -14.64 -6.65 14.82
C ASP A 53 -15.27 -7.75 15.66
N ASP A 54 -16.28 -8.48 15.13
CA ASP A 54 -16.94 -9.60 15.81
C ASP A 54 -15.96 -10.75 16.13
N MET A 55 -14.91 -10.92 15.30
CA MET A 55 -13.83 -11.89 15.55
C MET A 55 -12.72 -11.35 16.47
N GLY A 56 -12.71 -10.06 16.77
CA GLY A 56 -11.65 -9.39 17.52
C GLY A 56 -10.31 -9.37 16.77
N LEU A 57 -10.34 -9.28 15.43
CA LEU A 57 -9.16 -9.13 14.58
C LEU A 57 -8.94 -7.64 14.22
N GLU A 58 -7.75 -7.15 14.46
CA GLU A 58 -7.32 -5.83 14.00
C GLU A 58 -7.04 -5.86 12.49
N THR A 59 -7.10 -4.69 11.85
CA THR A 59 -6.94 -4.58 10.39
C THR A 59 -5.91 -3.55 9.98
N THR A 60 -5.14 -3.89 8.96
CA THR A 60 -4.42 -2.98 8.10
C THR A 60 -4.86 -3.23 6.66
N ALA A 61 -4.61 -2.30 5.77
CA ALA A 61 -4.93 -2.43 4.35
C ALA A 61 -3.66 -2.42 3.51
N LEU A 62 -3.71 -3.08 2.35
CA LEU A 62 -2.68 -2.96 1.32
C LEU A 62 -3.32 -2.72 -0.05
N THR A 63 -2.60 -2.04 -0.92
CA THR A 63 -2.92 -1.95 -2.34
C THR A 63 -1.63 -1.83 -3.18
N ILE A 64 -1.77 -1.95 -4.49
CA ILE A 64 -0.70 -1.72 -5.46
C ILE A 64 -1.19 -0.70 -6.48
N ILE A 65 -0.33 -0.22 -7.37
CA ILE A 65 -0.76 0.52 -8.57
C ILE A 65 -0.95 -0.50 -9.70
N PRO A 66 -2.21 -0.86 -10.05
CA PRO A 66 -2.47 -2.04 -10.88
C PRO A 66 -2.19 -1.82 -12.36
N GLU A 67 -2.39 -0.59 -12.88
CA GLU A 67 -2.38 -0.29 -14.30
C GLU A 67 -1.36 0.80 -14.66
N ILE A 68 -0.74 0.68 -15.83
CA ILE A 68 0.24 1.67 -16.30
C ILE A 68 -0.39 3.06 -16.52
N GLU A 69 -1.67 3.12 -16.83
CA GLU A 69 -2.45 4.35 -16.97
C GLU A 69 -2.65 5.10 -15.64
N MET A 70 -2.26 4.48 -14.52
CA MET A 70 -2.30 5.05 -13.16
C MET A 70 -0.90 5.33 -12.60
N HIS A 71 0.13 5.27 -13.46
CA HIS A 71 1.54 5.33 -13.06
C HIS A 71 1.91 6.65 -12.37
N PRO A 72 2.31 6.63 -11.08
CA PRO A 72 2.51 7.86 -10.29
C PRO A 72 3.64 8.76 -10.76
N ILE A 73 4.63 8.20 -11.44
CA ILE A 73 5.82 8.90 -11.91
C ILE A 73 5.82 9.13 -13.43
N SER A 74 4.70 8.84 -14.13
CA SER A 74 4.53 9.07 -15.56
C SER A 74 4.78 10.53 -15.95
N GLU A 75 5.36 10.78 -17.12
CA GLU A 75 5.43 12.11 -17.71
C GLU A 75 4.02 12.66 -18.06
N ASP A 76 3.06 11.75 -18.34
CA ASP A 76 1.68 12.12 -18.61
C ASP A 76 0.94 12.52 -17.33
N PRO A 77 0.50 13.77 -17.17
CA PRO A 77 -0.24 14.23 -16.01
C PRO A 77 -1.59 13.52 -15.80
N ASP A 78 -2.22 13.03 -16.88
CA ASP A 78 -3.50 12.32 -16.78
C ASP A 78 -3.30 10.94 -16.15
N CYS A 79 -2.21 10.24 -16.43
CA CYS A 79 -1.84 9.01 -15.76
C CYS A 79 -1.63 9.25 -14.25
N ARG A 80 -0.86 10.29 -13.89
CA ARG A 80 -0.66 10.63 -12.48
C ARG A 80 -1.96 11.01 -11.77
N GLN A 81 -2.89 11.69 -12.46
CA GLN A 81 -4.18 12.04 -11.88
C GLN A 81 -5.05 10.79 -11.65
N LYS A 82 -5.11 9.85 -12.61
CA LYS A 82 -5.82 8.58 -12.43
C LYS A 82 -5.24 7.77 -11.25
N GLY A 83 -3.91 7.72 -11.11
CA GLY A 83 -3.26 7.08 -9.96
C GLY A 83 -3.65 7.73 -8.63
N LEU A 84 -3.72 9.06 -8.59
CA LEU A 84 -4.17 9.78 -7.40
C LEU A 84 -5.64 9.48 -7.06
N ASP A 85 -6.52 9.43 -8.05
CA ASP A 85 -7.94 9.15 -7.84
C ASP A 85 -8.14 7.69 -7.39
N TYR A 86 -7.35 6.75 -7.93
CA TYR A 86 -7.31 5.36 -7.47
C TYR A 86 -6.88 5.26 -6.00
N LEU A 87 -5.81 5.93 -5.58
CA LEU A 87 -5.38 5.89 -4.19
C LEU A 87 -6.35 6.57 -3.23
N LYS A 88 -7.07 7.60 -3.66
CA LYS A 88 -8.16 8.19 -2.87
C LYS A 88 -9.29 7.19 -2.65
N TRP A 89 -9.71 6.47 -3.70
CA TRP A 89 -10.67 5.38 -3.58
C TRP A 89 -10.18 4.31 -2.60
N ALA A 90 -8.91 3.88 -2.71
CA ALA A 90 -8.33 2.89 -1.79
C ALA A 90 -8.30 3.40 -0.34
N LEU A 91 -8.05 4.68 -0.11
CA LEU A 91 -8.11 5.31 1.21
C LEU A 91 -9.55 5.36 1.75
N ASP A 92 -10.55 5.65 0.92
CA ASP A 92 -11.95 5.61 1.32
C ASP A 92 -12.37 4.19 1.74
N CYS A 93 -11.93 3.17 1.00
CA CYS A 93 -12.13 1.77 1.35
C CYS A 93 -11.39 1.39 2.64
N THR A 94 -10.15 1.89 2.83
CA THR A 94 -9.36 1.69 4.06
C THR A 94 -10.06 2.29 5.27
N ALA A 95 -10.60 3.50 5.15
CA ALA A 95 -11.39 4.15 6.19
C ALA A 95 -12.65 3.35 6.54
N ALA A 96 -13.38 2.88 5.51
CA ALA A 96 -14.58 2.06 5.68
C ALA A 96 -14.29 0.72 6.36
N LEU A 97 -13.13 0.12 6.08
CA LEU A 97 -12.61 -1.07 6.77
C LEU A 97 -12.27 -0.80 8.25
N GLY A 98 -12.16 0.47 8.65
CA GLY A 98 -11.72 0.86 9.99
C GLY A 98 -10.21 0.71 10.21
N ALA A 99 -9.44 0.51 9.16
CA ALA A 99 -7.99 0.50 9.21
C ALA A 99 -7.43 1.93 9.22
N ASN A 100 -6.33 2.14 9.94
CA ASN A 100 -5.63 3.42 10.01
C ASN A 100 -4.31 3.41 9.23
N GLN A 101 -4.04 2.34 8.49
CA GLN A 101 -2.84 2.17 7.68
C GLN A 101 -3.18 1.53 6.34
N LEU A 102 -2.69 2.15 5.27
CA LEU A 102 -2.65 1.60 3.91
C LEU A 102 -1.19 1.44 3.51
N CYS A 103 -0.79 0.26 3.07
CA CYS A 103 0.60 0.02 2.66
C CYS A 103 0.71 -0.54 1.24
N GLY A 104 1.94 -0.59 0.75
CA GLY A 104 2.31 -1.20 -0.51
C GLY A 104 3.33 -0.40 -1.33
N PRO A 105 3.72 -0.92 -2.50
CA PRO A 105 4.66 -0.28 -3.42
C PRO A 105 3.97 0.80 -4.26
N LEU A 106 3.48 1.86 -3.61
CA LEU A 106 2.61 2.88 -4.21
C LEU A 106 3.37 3.98 -4.97
N HIS A 107 4.65 3.74 -5.28
CA HIS A 107 5.52 4.70 -5.94
C HIS A 107 5.64 4.49 -7.46
N GLN A 108 5.28 3.32 -7.97
CA GLN A 108 5.22 3.02 -9.41
C GLN A 108 4.28 1.84 -9.70
N THR A 109 3.94 1.65 -10.98
CA THR A 109 3.27 0.44 -11.47
C THR A 109 4.28 -0.71 -11.52
N LEU A 110 3.93 -1.87 -10.96
CA LEU A 110 4.79 -3.05 -10.91
C LEU A 110 5.08 -3.61 -12.31
N GLY A 111 6.30 -4.09 -12.50
CA GLY A 111 6.74 -4.69 -13.78
C GLY A 111 6.96 -3.69 -14.91
N HIS A 112 6.79 -2.39 -14.67
CA HIS A 112 7.11 -1.36 -15.65
C HIS A 112 8.57 -0.91 -15.50
N PHE A 113 9.34 -0.97 -16.59
CA PHE A 113 10.75 -0.59 -16.63
C PHE A 113 11.05 0.28 -17.84
N THR A 114 11.81 1.35 -17.62
CA THR A 114 12.28 2.26 -18.71
C THR A 114 13.63 1.84 -19.29
N GLY A 115 14.31 0.88 -18.65
CA GLY A 115 15.68 0.48 -19.02
C GLY A 115 16.76 1.40 -18.46
N CYS A 116 16.38 2.43 -17.70
CA CYS A 116 17.28 3.38 -17.02
C CYS A 116 16.90 3.47 -15.53
N GLY A 117 17.78 4.05 -14.73
CA GLY A 117 17.44 4.43 -13.37
C GLY A 117 16.48 5.63 -13.32
N PRO A 118 15.93 5.96 -12.12
CA PRO A 118 15.01 7.07 -11.97
C PRO A 118 15.59 8.40 -12.48
N THR A 119 14.79 9.14 -13.21
CA THR A 119 15.11 10.51 -13.62
C THR A 119 14.71 11.51 -12.54
N GLU A 120 15.30 12.72 -12.56
CA GLU A 120 14.91 13.79 -11.63
C GLU A 120 13.44 14.22 -11.80
N ASN A 121 12.89 14.14 -13.02
CA ASN A 121 11.48 14.39 -13.28
C ASN A 121 10.59 13.37 -12.57
N GLU A 122 10.89 12.08 -12.68
CA GLU A 122 10.14 11.02 -12.01
C GLU A 122 10.21 11.17 -10.48
N VAL A 123 11.37 11.53 -9.92
CA VAL A 123 11.52 11.83 -8.49
C VAL A 123 10.66 13.01 -8.07
N ASN A 124 10.61 14.07 -8.88
CA ASN A 124 9.76 15.24 -8.61
C ASN A 124 8.26 14.89 -8.73
N HIS A 125 7.87 14.09 -9.73
CA HIS A 125 6.49 13.62 -9.89
C HIS A 125 6.06 12.77 -8.69
N ALA A 126 6.88 11.80 -8.27
CA ALA A 126 6.61 10.98 -7.09
C ALA A 126 6.45 11.82 -5.81
N THR A 127 7.34 12.80 -5.62
CA THR A 127 7.29 13.69 -4.46
C THR A 127 5.97 14.46 -4.39
N GLN A 128 5.57 15.07 -5.51
CA GLN A 128 4.30 15.82 -5.60
C GLN A 128 3.09 14.89 -5.46
N PHE A 129 3.14 13.71 -6.07
CA PHE A 129 2.09 12.72 -5.99
C PHE A 129 1.85 12.28 -4.54
N HIS A 130 2.91 11.89 -3.83
CA HIS A 130 2.80 11.42 -2.44
C HIS A 130 2.39 12.54 -1.47
N ARG A 131 2.78 13.81 -1.70
CA ARG A 131 2.24 14.93 -0.93
C ARG A 131 0.74 15.05 -1.08
N ARG A 132 0.24 15.04 -2.33
CA ARG A 132 -1.20 15.17 -2.62
C ARG A 132 -2.03 14.01 -2.05
N VAL A 133 -1.54 12.79 -2.14
CA VAL A 133 -2.25 11.64 -1.54
C VAL A 133 -2.10 11.65 -0.02
N GLY A 134 -0.99 12.15 0.51
CA GLY A 134 -0.76 12.36 1.94
C GLY A 134 -1.75 13.34 2.56
N ASP A 135 -2.01 14.48 1.91
CA ASP A 135 -3.04 15.44 2.34
C ASP A 135 -4.41 14.76 2.49
N TYR A 136 -4.76 13.89 1.53
CA TYR A 136 -6.02 13.16 1.57
C TYR A 136 -6.05 12.11 2.70
N ALA A 137 -4.97 11.33 2.84
CA ALA A 137 -4.84 10.33 3.89
C ALA A 137 -4.89 10.96 5.29
N GLN A 138 -4.23 12.10 5.49
CA GLN A 138 -4.24 12.84 6.75
C GLN A 138 -5.65 13.28 7.13
N SER A 139 -6.46 13.74 6.18
CA SER A 139 -7.84 14.16 6.43
C SER A 139 -8.73 13.00 6.90
N SER A 140 -8.37 11.76 6.55
CA SER A 140 -9.06 10.53 6.94
C SER A 140 -8.43 9.83 8.15
N GLY A 141 -7.36 10.41 8.73
CA GLY A 141 -6.64 9.81 9.85
C GLY A 141 -5.86 8.53 9.49
N ILE A 142 -5.52 8.36 8.21
CA ILE A 142 -4.80 7.18 7.71
C ILE A 142 -3.34 7.54 7.44
N THR A 143 -2.43 6.62 7.77
CA THR A 143 -1.03 6.69 7.38
C THR A 143 -0.79 5.78 6.18
N ILE A 144 -0.13 6.28 5.15
CA ILE A 144 0.36 5.49 4.03
C ILE A 144 1.77 5.03 4.36
N ALA A 145 2.02 3.71 4.29
CA ALA A 145 3.33 3.12 4.47
C ALA A 145 3.85 2.60 3.12
N LEU A 146 4.77 3.36 2.51
CA LEU A 146 5.39 3.00 1.24
C LEU A 146 6.35 1.83 1.43
N GLU A 147 6.38 0.93 0.48
CA GLU A 147 7.21 -0.26 0.47
C GLU A 147 8.33 -0.14 -0.56
N ALA A 148 9.58 -0.33 -0.12
CA ALA A 148 10.69 -0.56 -1.05
C ALA A 148 10.62 -2.00 -1.53
N ILE A 149 10.65 -2.22 -2.84
CA ILE A 149 10.57 -3.56 -3.44
C ILE A 149 11.75 -3.84 -4.39
N ASN A 150 12.03 -5.11 -4.60
CA ASN A 150 13.20 -5.57 -5.32
C ASN A 150 13.23 -5.11 -6.79
N ARG A 151 14.45 -5.09 -7.36
CA ARG A 151 14.77 -4.64 -8.72
C ARG A 151 14.15 -5.47 -9.85
N PHE A 152 13.57 -6.62 -9.53
CA PHE A 152 12.89 -7.45 -10.55
C PHE A 152 11.43 -7.04 -10.74
N GLU A 153 10.89 -6.23 -9.82
CA GLU A 153 9.51 -5.75 -9.82
C GLU A 153 9.39 -4.25 -10.03
N CYS A 154 10.41 -3.46 -9.64
CA CYS A 154 10.44 -2.02 -9.89
C CYS A 154 11.87 -1.48 -10.10
N TYR A 155 11.97 -0.21 -10.51
CA TYR A 155 13.27 0.47 -10.66
C TYR A 155 13.37 1.78 -9.85
N PHE A 156 12.28 2.23 -9.25
CA PHE A 156 12.24 3.57 -8.62
C PHE A 156 12.75 3.57 -7.18
N VAL A 157 12.21 2.69 -6.30
CA VAL A 157 12.61 2.58 -4.89
C VAL A 157 12.87 1.11 -4.57
N ASN A 158 14.15 0.73 -4.51
CA ASN A 158 14.55 -0.66 -4.30
C ASN A 158 15.11 -0.91 -2.89
N THR A 159 15.77 0.07 -2.29
CA THR A 159 16.41 -0.09 -0.98
C THR A 159 15.75 0.78 0.09
N MET A 160 16.00 0.46 1.35
CA MET A 160 15.57 1.34 2.46
C MET A 160 16.25 2.72 2.39
N ALA A 161 17.46 2.79 1.85
CA ALA A 161 18.14 4.07 1.64
C ALA A 161 17.39 4.93 0.60
N ASP A 162 16.94 4.33 -0.51
CA ASP A 162 16.13 5.03 -1.53
C ASP A 162 14.78 5.48 -0.93
N LEU A 163 14.14 4.59 -0.15
CA LEU A 163 12.88 4.89 0.52
C LEU A 163 13.04 6.06 1.50
N CYS A 164 14.06 6.03 2.35
CA CYS A 164 14.34 7.12 3.30
C CYS A 164 14.58 8.45 2.56
N ALA A 165 15.41 8.45 1.52
CA ALA A 165 15.66 9.63 0.71
C ALA A 165 14.38 10.19 0.05
N HIS A 166 13.50 9.29 -0.41
CA HIS A 166 12.20 9.68 -0.95
C HIS A 166 11.27 10.28 0.12
N LEU A 167 11.19 9.64 1.29
CA LEU A 167 10.37 10.13 2.42
C LEU A 167 10.84 11.50 2.91
N GLU A 168 12.15 11.73 2.98
CA GLU A 168 12.73 13.05 3.32
C GLU A 168 12.31 14.12 2.29
N ARG A 169 12.29 13.79 0.99
CA ARG A 169 11.82 14.72 -0.05
C ARG A 169 10.30 14.97 0.05
N VAL A 170 9.51 13.94 0.32
CA VAL A 170 8.06 14.06 0.49
C VAL A 170 7.72 14.92 1.70
N ASP A 171 8.39 14.72 2.82
CA ASP A 171 8.24 15.49 4.07
C ASP A 171 6.75 15.71 4.44
N HIS A 172 6.01 14.61 4.61
CA HIS A 172 4.58 14.64 4.90
C HIS A 172 4.21 13.71 6.06
N PRO A 173 3.48 14.17 7.10
CA PRO A 173 3.24 13.40 8.33
C PRO A 173 2.39 12.13 8.12
N ALA A 174 1.58 12.07 7.08
CA ALA A 174 0.76 10.89 6.75
C ALA A 174 1.47 9.92 5.78
N ILE A 175 2.71 10.19 5.37
CA ILE A 175 3.51 9.31 4.51
C ILE A 175 4.69 8.77 5.31
N SER A 176 4.78 7.45 5.38
CA SER A 176 5.83 6.71 6.09
C SER A 176 6.35 5.56 5.23
N GLY A 177 7.26 4.76 5.75
CA GLY A 177 7.77 3.57 5.08
C GLY A 177 7.51 2.30 5.88
N MET A 178 7.48 1.18 5.19
CA MET A 178 7.51 -0.16 5.76
C MET A 178 8.77 -0.91 5.34
N TYR A 179 9.13 -1.91 6.12
CA TYR A 179 10.27 -2.79 5.85
C TYR A 179 9.75 -4.19 5.53
N ASP A 180 10.00 -4.65 4.31
CA ASP A 180 9.72 -6.02 3.89
C ASP A 180 11.04 -6.82 3.87
N THR A 181 11.09 -7.88 4.68
CA THR A 181 12.29 -8.71 4.82
C THR A 181 12.61 -9.51 3.56
N PHE A 182 11.61 -9.85 2.73
CA PHE A 182 11.83 -10.54 1.46
C PHE A 182 12.54 -9.62 0.46
N HIS A 183 12.03 -8.41 0.27
CA HIS A 183 12.63 -7.44 -0.63
C HIS A 183 14.01 -6.99 -0.13
N ALA A 184 14.14 -6.73 1.16
CA ALA A 184 15.41 -6.37 1.77
C ALA A 184 16.46 -7.46 1.63
N ASN A 185 16.10 -8.75 1.77
CA ASN A 185 17.03 -9.84 1.57
C ASN A 185 17.60 -9.90 0.13
N LEU A 186 16.88 -9.37 -0.86
CA LEU A 186 17.34 -9.31 -2.25
C LEU A 186 18.19 -8.07 -2.56
N GLU A 187 17.98 -6.96 -1.85
CA GLU A 187 18.52 -5.64 -2.19
C GLU A 187 19.58 -5.14 -1.20
N GLU A 188 19.42 -5.43 0.09
CA GLU A 188 20.31 -4.90 1.11
C GLU A 188 21.59 -5.72 1.28
N LYS A 189 22.69 -5.04 1.60
CA LYS A 189 23.96 -5.74 1.92
C LYS A 189 23.93 -6.41 3.29
N HIS A 190 23.13 -5.83 4.21
CA HIS A 190 22.97 -6.30 5.58
C HIS A 190 21.49 -6.18 5.94
N VAL A 191 20.84 -7.27 6.23
CA VAL A 191 19.44 -7.38 6.62
C VAL A 191 19.34 -7.51 8.14
#